data_f1cd90bcfcf490bee4de6ed8824dc066
#
_entry.id   f1cd90bcfcf490bee4de6ed8824dc066
#
_cell.length_a   1.000
_cell.length_b   1.000
_cell.length_c   1.000
_cell.angle_alpha   90.00
_cell.angle_beta   90.00
_cell.angle_gamma   90.00
#
_symmetry.space_group_name_H-M   'P 1'
#
loop_
_entity.id
_entity.type
_entity.pdbx_description
1 polymer ?
#
loop_
_entity_poly.entity_id
_entity_poly.type
_entity_poly.pdbx_seq_one_letter_code
_entity_poly.pdbx_strand_id
1 'polypeptide(L)'
;MAGVAALVVARWLYTTVSAPPRTAASDAALDSDARAILAAIIPVILEGALPVGSDAAAARDETLAGAREAIAGLPPSVRRELDQLFALLAFAPTRCIVAGVWSPWPDASRESVAAFLGHWRDSRFALLRSAYEAMHQIVLGAWYGNPRSWGAIGYPGPPSLAVG
;
A
#
# COMPACT_ATOMS: atom_id res chain seq x y z
N MET A 1 -1.11 26.50 5.45
CA MET A 1 -1.77 25.18 5.28
C MET A 1 -0.89 24.02 5.75
N ALA A 2 0.46 24.11 5.67
CA ALA A 2 1.38 23.04 6.12
C ALA A 2 1.34 22.76 7.65
N GLY A 3 1.02 23.74 8.48
CA GLY A 3 0.97 23.57 9.94
C GLY A 3 -0.20 22.73 10.44
N VAL A 4 -1.35 22.76 9.76
CA VAL A 4 -2.54 21.99 10.16
C VAL A 4 -2.35 20.50 9.85
N ALA A 5 -1.75 20.16 8.71
CA ALA A 5 -1.45 18.78 8.35
C ALA A 5 -0.43 18.15 9.32
N ALA A 6 0.61 18.90 9.72
CA ALA A 6 1.58 18.44 10.71
C ALA A 6 0.97 18.23 12.09
N LEU A 7 0.05 19.10 12.52
CA LEU A 7 -0.68 18.95 13.80
C LEU A 7 -1.66 17.77 13.78
N VAL A 8 -2.34 17.51 12.67
CA VAL A 8 -3.23 16.36 12.52
C VAL A 8 -2.44 15.06 12.56
N VAL A 9 -1.31 14.99 11.87
CA VAL A 9 -0.42 13.82 11.90
C VAL A 9 0.21 13.64 13.28
N ALA A 10 0.68 14.71 13.93
CA ALA A 10 1.27 14.65 15.27
C ALA A 10 0.23 14.24 16.33
N ARG A 11 -0.99 14.81 16.27
CA ARG A 11 -2.09 14.42 17.16
C ARG A 11 -2.51 12.98 16.94
N TRP A 12 -2.54 12.52 15.69
CA TRP A 12 -2.86 11.15 15.34
C TRP A 12 -1.78 10.18 15.83
N LEU A 13 -0.48 10.49 15.64
CA LEU A 13 0.64 9.72 16.21
C LEU A 13 0.55 9.64 17.74
N TYR A 14 0.16 10.73 18.41
CA TYR A 14 -0.02 10.75 19.86
C TYR A 14 -1.20 9.88 20.32
N THR A 15 -2.32 9.88 19.57
CA THR A 15 -3.51 9.06 19.91
C THR A 15 -3.33 7.59 19.61
N THR A 16 -2.52 7.21 18.61
CA THR A 16 -2.23 5.80 18.28
C THR A 16 -1.26 5.13 19.27
N VAL A 17 -0.36 5.90 19.87
CA VAL A 17 0.51 5.39 20.96
C VAL A 17 -0.30 5.04 22.22
N SER A 18 -1.48 5.66 22.42
CA SER A 18 -2.36 5.44 23.56
C SER A 18 -3.63 4.64 23.23
N ALA A 19 -3.66 3.97 22.07
CA ALA A 19 -4.84 3.23 21.63
C ALA A 19 -5.12 1.99 22.52
N PRO A 20 -6.39 1.70 22.84
CA PRO A 20 -6.78 0.50 23.57
C PRO A 20 -6.40 -0.77 22.78
N PRO A 21 -6.33 -1.94 23.44
CA PRO A 21 -6.02 -3.19 22.76
C PRO A 21 -7.02 -3.45 21.63
N ARG A 22 -6.49 -3.83 20.48
CA ARG A 22 -7.29 -4.10 19.27
C ARG A 22 -8.24 -5.27 19.51
N THR A 23 -9.43 -5.17 18.95
CA THR A 23 -10.41 -6.28 18.91
C THR A 23 -10.34 -6.96 17.55
N ALA A 24 -10.78 -8.22 17.46
CA ALA A 24 -10.85 -8.95 16.17
C ALA A 24 -11.68 -8.20 15.11
N ALA A 25 -12.70 -7.46 15.54
CA ALA A 25 -13.50 -6.62 14.63
C ALA A 25 -12.71 -5.42 14.09
N SER A 26 -11.83 -4.79 14.89
CA SER A 26 -10.98 -3.71 14.41
C SER A 26 -9.88 -4.22 13.48
N ASP A 27 -9.35 -5.42 13.71
CA ASP A 27 -8.35 -6.03 12.84
C ASP A 27 -8.96 -6.39 11.48
N ALA A 28 -10.18 -6.93 11.45
CA ALA A 28 -10.91 -7.23 10.21
C ALA A 28 -11.23 -5.95 9.41
N ALA A 29 -11.60 -4.85 10.08
CA ALA A 29 -11.84 -3.56 9.44
C ALA A 29 -10.56 -2.99 8.82
N LEU A 30 -9.43 -3.04 9.55
CA LEU A 30 -8.13 -2.62 9.03
C LEU A 30 -7.67 -3.45 7.83
N ASP A 31 -7.90 -4.77 7.84
CA ASP A 31 -7.60 -5.64 6.70
C ASP A 31 -8.45 -5.28 5.46
N SER A 32 -9.72 -4.95 5.67
CA SER A 32 -10.62 -4.45 4.63
C SER A 32 -10.14 -3.13 4.02
N ASP A 33 -9.74 -2.17 4.86
CA ASP A 33 -9.27 -0.86 4.45
C ASP A 33 -7.92 -0.94 3.72
N ALA A 34 -6.98 -1.71 4.25
CA ALA A 34 -5.70 -1.97 3.62
C ALA A 34 -5.88 -2.62 2.25
N ARG A 35 -6.81 -3.57 2.12
CA ARG A 35 -7.15 -4.20 0.85
C ARG A 35 -7.68 -3.20 -0.17
N ALA A 36 -8.60 -2.31 0.23
CA ALA A 36 -9.15 -1.29 -0.67
C ALA A 36 -8.09 -0.30 -1.14
N ILE A 37 -7.19 0.13 -0.24
CA ILE A 37 -6.08 1.02 -0.55
C ILE A 37 -5.10 0.33 -1.51
N LEU A 38 -4.66 -0.89 -1.21
CA LEU A 38 -3.74 -1.65 -2.06
C LEU A 38 -4.34 -1.91 -3.44
N ALA A 39 -5.63 -2.27 -3.52
CA ALA A 39 -6.32 -2.45 -4.80
C ALA A 39 -6.32 -1.19 -5.66
N ALA A 40 -6.41 0.01 -5.04
CA ALA A 40 -6.36 1.28 -5.74
C ALA A 40 -4.94 1.66 -6.21
N ILE A 41 -3.89 1.38 -5.42
CA ILE A 41 -2.52 1.79 -5.74
C ILE A 41 -1.80 0.81 -6.68
N ILE A 42 -2.10 -0.49 -6.63
CA ILE A 42 -1.44 -1.53 -7.45
C ILE A 42 -1.45 -1.18 -8.95
N PRO A 43 -2.58 -0.83 -9.60
CA PRO A 43 -2.61 -0.53 -11.02
C PRO A 43 -1.86 0.74 -11.40
N VAL A 44 -1.61 1.63 -10.44
CA VAL A 44 -0.84 2.86 -10.65
C VAL A 44 0.66 2.58 -10.53
N ILE A 45 1.08 1.86 -9.48
CA ILE A 45 2.48 1.50 -9.28
C ILE A 45 2.99 0.57 -10.40
N LEU A 46 2.15 -0.36 -10.84
CA LEU A 46 2.49 -1.32 -11.90
C LEU A 46 2.08 -0.86 -13.29
N GLU A 47 1.96 0.47 -13.50
CA GLU A 47 1.67 1.01 -14.82
C GLU A 47 2.70 0.57 -15.86
N GLY A 48 2.22 0.00 -16.98
CA GLY A 48 3.07 -0.55 -18.02
C GLY A 48 3.65 -1.94 -17.75
N ALA A 49 3.60 -2.44 -16.50
CA ALA A 49 4.06 -3.80 -16.14
C ALA A 49 2.93 -4.84 -16.11
N LEU A 50 1.69 -4.39 -15.85
CA LEU A 50 0.54 -5.29 -15.85
C LEU A 50 0.18 -5.75 -17.27
N PRO A 51 -0.24 -7.02 -17.45
CA PRO A 51 -0.75 -7.49 -18.71
C PRO A 51 -1.99 -6.70 -19.13
N VAL A 52 -2.27 -6.68 -20.44
CA VAL A 52 -3.47 -6.06 -20.99
C VAL A 52 -4.56 -7.10 -21.23
N GLY A 53 -5.83 -6.68 -21.29
CA GLY A 53 -6.94 -7.56 -21.60
C GLY A 53 -7.44 -8.39 -20.41
N SER A 54 -7.89 -9.63 -20.66
CA SER A 54 -8.53 -10.52 -19.66
C SER A 54 -7.65 -10.84 -18.46
N ASP A 55 -6.34 -10.88 -18.64
CA ASP A 55 -5.38 -11.30 -17.61
C ASP A 55 -5.06 -10.18 -16.60
N ALA A 56 -5.39 -8.94 -16.92
CA ALA A 56 -5.11 -7.78 -16.08
C ALA A 56 -5.79 -7.86 -14.70
N ALA A 57 -7.03 -8.37 -14.65
CA ALA A 57 -7.75 -8.51 -13.39
C ALA A 57 -7.11 -9.59 -12.51
N ALA A 58 -6.84 -10.77 -13.07
CA ALA A 58 -6.18 -11.86 -12.36
C ALA A 58 -4.80 -11.46 -11.83
N ALA A 59 -3.99 -10.77 -12.64
CA ALA A 59 -2.67 -10.29 -12.24
C ALA A 59 -2.74 -9.29 -11.07
N ARG A 60 -3.73 -8.39 -11.06
CA ARG A 60 -3.97 -7.46 -9.93
C ARG A 60 -4.38 -8.19 -8.66
N ASP A 61 -5.30 -9.16 -8.78
CA ASP A 61 -5.78 -9.93 -7.63
C ASP A 61 -4.67 -10.79 -7.02
N GLU A 62 -3.83 -11.41 -7.85
CA GLU A 62 -2.65 -12.16 -7.40
C GLU A 62 -1.62 -11.24 -6.71
N THR A 63 -1.36 -10.05 -7.28
CA THR A 63 -0.47 -9.07 -6.66
C THR A 63 -1.01 -8.59 -5.32
N LEU A 64 -2.31 -8.36 -5.22
CA LEU A 64 -2.97 -7.97 -3.98
C LEU A 64 -2.86 -9.07 -2.91
N ALA A 65 -3.06 -10.33 -3.29
CA ALA A 65 -2.89 -11.47 -2.40
C ALA A 65 -1.44 -11.58 -1.91
N GLY A 66 -0.46 -11.49 -2.82
CA GLY A 66 0.96 -11.51 -2.48
C GLY A 66 1.38 -10.35 -1.57
N ALA A 67 0.85 -9.14 -1.80
CA ALA A 67 1.12 -7.97 -0.96
C ALA A 67 0.60 -8.19 0.47
N ARG A 68 -0.60 -8.75 0.61
CA ARG A 68 -1.17 -9.08 1.93
C ARG A 68 -0.38 -10.16 2.65
N GLU A 69 0.07 -11.19 1.94
CA GLU A 69 0.93 -12.23 2.49
C GLU A 69 2.28 -11.66 2.94
N ALA A 70 2.91 -10.80 2.13
CA ALA A 70 4.13 -10.11 2.48
C ALA A 70 3.96 -9.28 3.76
N ILE A 71 2.88 -8.51 3.89
CA ILE A 71 2.56 -7.74 5.11
C ILE A 71 2.36 -8.67 6.31
N ALA A 72 1.68 -9.80 6.15
CA ALA A 72 1.46 -10.76 7.21
C ALA A 72 2.77 -11.38 7.72
N GLY A 73 3.77 -11.53 6.85
CA GLY A 73 5.11 -12.03 7.19
C GLY A 73 6.04 -11.02 7.87
N LEU A 74 5.67 -9.73 7.94
CA LEU A 74 6.49 -8.71 8.56
C LEU A 74 6.57 -8.83 10.09
N PRO A 75 7.68 -8.37 10.70
CA PRO A 75 7.77 -8.26 12.15
C PRO A 75 6.60 -7.47 12.74
N PRO A 76 6.12 -7.83 13.96
CA PRO A 76 4.94 -7.19 14.55
C PRO A 76 5.04 -5.67 14.75
N SER A 77 6.24 -5.12 14.91
CA SER A 77 6.48 -3.67 14.99
C SER A 77 6.20 -2.99 13.65
N VAL A 78 6.75 -3.52 12.56
CA VAL A 78 6.59 -2.97 11.21
C VAL A 78 5.15 -3.10 10.74
N ARG A 79 4.51 -4.24 11.03
CA ARG A 79 3.08 -4.43 10.71
C ARG A 79 2.21 -3.39 11.41
N ARG A 80 2.46 -3.09 12.69
CA ARG A 80 1.73 -2.03 13.39
C ARG A 80 1.89 -0.65 12.77
N GLU A 81 3.07 -0.32 12.26
CA GLU A 81 3.31 0.95 11.55
C GLU A 81 2.52 1.00 10.24
N LEU A 82 2.49 -0.10 9.49
CA LEU A 82 1.67 -0.19 8.28
C LEU A 82 0.17 -0.13 8.56
N ASP A 83 -0.30 -0.83 9.60
CA ASP A 83 -1.71 -0.75 10.04
C ASP A 83 -2.10 0.69 10.39
N GLN A 84 -1.21 1.43 11.07
CA GLN A 84 -1.42 2.83 11.37
C GLN A 84 -1.47 3.70 10.11
N LEU A 85 -0.61 3.42 9.14
CA LEU A 85 -0.62 4.10 7.85
C LEU A 85 -1.93 3.83 7.10
N PHE A 86 -2.37 2.58 7.02
CA PHE A 86 -3.64 2.24 6.37
C PHE A 86 -4.84 2.85 7.09
N ALA A 87 -4.87 2.85 8.42
CA ALA A 87 -5.92 3.49 9.20
C ALA A 87 -5.99 5.01 8.94
N LEU A 88 -4.83 5.68 8.80
CA LEU A 88 -4.75 7.09 8.44
C LEU A 88 -5.31 7.32 7.03
N LEU A 89 -4.96 6.49 6.08
CA LEU A 89 -5.43 6.61 4.69
C LEU A 89 -6.90 6.23 4.52
N ALA A 90 -7.45 5.34 5.36
CA ALA A 90 -8.85 4.95 5.35
C ALA A 90 -9.76 6.05 5.92
N PHE A 91 -9.30 6.77 6.94
CA PHE A 91 -10.09 7.82 7.59
C PHE A 91 -10.28 9.03 6.67
N ALA A 92 -11.54 9.31 6.30
CA ALA A 92 -11.88 10.29 5.27
C ALA A 92 -11.21 11.67 5.44
N PRO A 93 -11.19 12.32 6.63
CA PRO A 93 -10.54 13.61 6.79
C PRO A 93 -9.04 13.59 6.49
N THR A 94 -8.32 12.56 6.95
CA THR A 94 -6.87 12.44 6.70
C THR A 94 -6.59 12.04 5.26
N ARG A 95 -7.40 11.17 4.67
CA ARG A 95 -7.33 10.84 3.25
C ARG A 95 -7.42 12.10 2.37
N CYS A 96 -8.39 12.97 2.64
CA CYS A 96 -8.55 14.21 1.88
C CYS A 96 -7.38 15.18 2.08
N ILE A 97 -6.92 15.37 3.34
CA ILE A 97 -5.91 16.39 3.69
C ILE A 97 -4.49 15.90 3.38
N VAL A 98 -4.18 14.63 3.67
CA VAL A 98 -2.81 14.09 3.61
C VAL A 98 -2.55 13.41 2.27
N ALA A 99 -3.52 12.67 1.74
CA ALA A 99 -3.40 12.00 0.45
C ALA A 99 -3.99 12.79 -0.73
N GLY A 100 -4.87 13.78 -0.47
CA GLY A 100 -5.55 14.53 -1.53
C GLY A 100 -6.62 13.72 -2.28
N VAL A 101 -7.01 12.55 -1.76
CA VAL A 101 -8.00 11.66 -2.37
C VAL A 101 -9.35 11.90 -1.72
N TRP A 102 -10.28 12.48 -2.46
CA TRP A 102 -11.59 12.90 -1.93
C TRP A 102 -12.64 11.80 -1.95
N SER A 103 -12.59 10.89 -2.92
CA SER A 103 -13.48 9.74 -3.02
C SER A 103 -13.01 8.58 -2.11
N PRO A 104 -13.88 7.64 -1.72
CA PRO A 104 -13.48 6.36 -1.14
C PRO A 104 -12.48 5.63 -2.06
N TRP A 105 -11.59 4.82 -1.48
CA TRP A 105 -10.54 4.15 -2.25
C TRP A 105 -11.06 3.27 -3.40
N PRO A 106 -12.18 2.51 -3.26
CA PRO A 106 -12.72 1.73 -4.36
C PRO A 106 -13.20 2.58 -5.55
N ASP A 107 -13.57 3.85 -5.30
CA ASP A 107 -14.09 4.79 -6.29
C ASP A 107 -13.04 5.85 -6.70
N ALA A 108 -11.81 5.73 -6.19
CA ALA A 108 -10.74 6.68 -6.47
C ALA A 108 -10.30 6.57 -7.93
N SER A 109 -10.27 7.71 -8.62
CA SER A 109 -9.77 7.73 -9.99
C SER A 109 -8.27 7.45 -10.03
N ARG A 110 -7.81 6.85 -11.14
CA ARG A 110 -6.39 6.55 -11.36
C ARG A 110 -5.52 7.80 -11.24
N GLU A 111 -6.01 8.93 -11.76
CA GLU A 111 -5.32 10.22 -11.75
C GLU A 111 -5.14 10.73 -10.31
N SER A 112 -6.17 10.61 -9.47
CA SER A 112 -6.09 11.05 -8.08
C SER A 112 -5.14 10.18 -7.26
N VAL A 113 -5.12 8.86 -7.52
CA VAL A 113 -4.16 7.93 -6.89
C VAL A 113 -2.73 8.20 -7.37
N ALA A 114 -2.53 8.47 -8.66
CA ALA A 114 -1.22 8.81 -9.22
C ALA A 114 -0.70 10.14 -8.64
N ALA A 115 -1.56 11.14 -8.54
CA ALA A 115 -1.22 12.43 -7.93
C ALA A 115 -0.84 12.27 -6.44
N PHE A 116 -1.58 11.47 -5.69
CA PHE A 116 -1.28 11.11 -4.30
C PHE A 116 0.11 10.49 -4.17
N LEU A 117 0.40 9.44 -4.93
CA LEU A 117 1.68 8.73 -4.89
C LEU A 117 2.84 9.66 -5.31
N GLY A 118 2.66 10.46 -6.37
CA GLY A 118 3.64 11.44 -6.81
C GLY A 118 3.92 12.51 -5.74
N HIS A 119 2.87 13.05 -5.13
CA HIS A 119 3.00 14.03 -4.06
C HIS A 119 3.79 13.49 -2.85
N TRP A 120 3.57 12.25 -2.47
CA TRP A 120 4.29 11.63 -1.36
C TRP A 120 5.74 11.30 -1.72
N ARG A 121 5.98 10.79 -2.93
CA ARG A 121 7.32 10.51 -3.45
C ARG A 121 8.21 11.75 -3.44
N ASP A 122 7.67 12.88 -3.91
CA ASP A 122 8.40 14.13 -4.09
C ASP A 122 8.28 15.07 -2.87
N SER A 123 7.72 14.58 -1.76
CA SER A 123 7.49 15.38 -0.56
C SER A 123 8.79 15.80 0.12
N ARG A 124 8.82 17.02 0.65
CA ARG A 124 9.90 17.48 1.55
C ARG A 124 9.92 16.75 2.91
N PHE A 125 8.80 16.12 3.31
CA PHE A 125 8.70 15.41 4.57
C PHE A 125 9.17 13.97 4.41
N ALA A 126 10.24 13.61 5.13
CA ALA A 126 10.82 12.26 5.08
C ALA A 126 9.79 11.16 5.38
N LEU A 127 8.87 11.40 6.33
CA LEU A 127 7.81 10.44 6.69
C LEU A 127 6.93 10.06 5.50
N LEU A 128 6.52 11.04 4.67
CA LEU A 128 5.67 10.76 3.51
C LEU A 128 6.44 10.01 2.42
N ARG A 129 7.72 10.35 2.21
CA ARG A 129 8.59 9.58 1.29
C ARG A 129 8.77 8.14 1.76
N SER A 130 9.02 7.93 3.07
CA SER A 130 9.16 6.58 3.63
C SER A 130 7.86 5.77 3.52
N ALA A 131 6.71 6.42 3.72
CA ALA A 131 5.41 5.77 3.56
C ALA A 131 5.15 5.37 2.09
N TYR A 132 5.48 6.25 1.13
CA TYR A 132 5.45 5.93 -0.29
C TYR A 132 6.36 4.74 -0.60
N GLU A 133 7.61 4.79 -0.14
CA GLU A 133 8.61 3.75 -0.39
C GLU A 133 8.14 2.39 0.15
N ALA A 134 7.59 2.35 1.36
CA ALA A 134 7.05 1.12 1.95
C ALA A 134 5.92 0.52 1.09
N MET A 135 4.95 1.33 0.67
CA MET A 135 3.86 0.86 -0.20
C MET A 135 4.39 0.39 -1.56
N HIS A 136 5.31 1.14 -2.15
CA HIS A 136 5.93 0.82 -3.43
C HIS A 136 6.69 -0.52 -3.37
N GLN A 137 7.53 -0.71 -2.34
CA GLN A 137 8.29 -1.95 -2.14
C GLN A 137 7.39 -3.17 -1.89
N ILE A 138 6.32 -3.03 -1.13
CA ILE A 138 5.35 -4.11 -0.90
C ILE A 138 4.72 -4.54 -2.23
N VAL A 139 4.27 -3.59 -3.06
CA VAL A 139 3.63 -3.88 -4.34
C VAL A 139 4.63 -4.49 -5.33
N LEU A 140 5.83 -3.92 -5.46
CA LEU A 140 6.87 -4.47 -6.35
C LEU A 140 7.33 -5.84 -5.88
N GLY A 141 7.52 -6.04 -4.57
CA GLY A 141 7.90 -7.34 -4.01
C GLY A 141 6.86 -8.41 -4.31
N ALA A 142 5.56 -8.08 -4.16
CA ALA A 142 4.47 -8.98 -4.49
C ALA A 142 4.40 -9.29 -5.99
N TRP A 143 4.61 -8.30 -6.86
CA TRP A 143 4.60 -8.48 -8.31
C TRP A 143 5.77 -9.32 -8.79
N TYR A 144 7.00 -8.94 -8.47
CA TYR A 144 8.20 -9.66 -8.92
C TYR A 144 8.44 -10.98 -8.20
N GLY A 145 7.84 -11.18 -7.03
CA GLY A 145 7.80 -12.47 -6.35
C GLY A 145 6.88 -13.49 -7.04
N ASN A 146 5.97 -13.03 -7.93
CA ASN A 146 5.05 -13.90 -8.65
C ASN A 146 5.69 -14.39 -9.98
N PRO A 147 5.78 -15.71 -10.22
CA PRO A 147 6.30 -16.26 -11.48
C PRO A 147 5.63 -15.73 -12.76
N ARG A 148 4.39 -15.27 -12.68
CA ARG A 148 3.68 -14.67 -13.80
C ARG A 148 4.40 -13.44 -14.39
N SER A 149 5.06 -12.64 -13.53
CA SER A 149 5.78 -11.44 -13.96
C SER A 149 7.11 -11.74 -14.67
N TRP A 150 7.69 -12.92 -14.40
CA TRP A 150 9.05 -13.26 -14.85
C TRP A 150 9.19 -13.33 -16.37
N GLY A 151 8.18 -13.86 -17.06
CA GLY A 151 8.18 -13.95 -18.52
C GLY A 151 8.26 -12.59 -19.20
N ALA A 152 7.58 -11.58 -18.66
CA ALA A 152 7.56 -10.23 -19.22
C ALA A 152 8.91 -9.49 -19.08
N ILE A 153 9.73 -9.85 -18.07
CA ILE A 153 11.05 -9.26 -17.82
C ILE A 153 12.21 -10.16 -18.26
N GLY A 154 11.90 -11.31 -18.90
CA GLY A 154 12.93 -12.26 -19.35
C GLY A 154 13.69 -12.99 -18.24
N TYR A 155 13.12 -13.04 -17.02
CA TYR A 155 13.72 -13.74 -15.89
C TYR A 155 13.35 -15.24 -15.91
N PRO A 156 14.36 -16.14 -15.97
CA PRO A 156 14.09 -17.60 -16.08
C PRO A 156 13.65 -18.26 -14.79
N GLY A 157 13.57 -17.52 -13.71
CA GLY A 157 13.30 -18.07 -12.37
C GLY A 157 14.58 -18.29 -11.54
N PRO A 158 14.41 -18.60 -10.23
CA PRO A 158 15.54 -18.91 -9.36
C PRO A 158 16.24 -20.19 -9.85
N PRO A 159 17.60 -20.26 -9.75
CA PRO A 159 18.34 -21.46 -10.14
C PRO A 159 17.88 -22.65 -9.30
N SER A 160 17.61 -23.79 -9.96
CA SER A 160 17.37 -25.06 -9.25
C SER A 160 18.67 -25.50 -8.59
N LEU A 161 18.74 -25.39 -7.27
CA LEU A 161 19.83 -26.01 -6.52
C LEU A 161 19.58 -27.51 -6.54
N ALA A 162 20.44 -28.25 -7.25
CA ALA A 162 20.48 -29.70 -7.11
C ALA A 162 20.92 -30.00 -5.67
N VAL A 163 19.97 -30.47 -4.85
CA VAL A 163 20.29 -31.02 -3.53
C VAL A 163 20.97 -32.37 -3.81
N GLY A 164 22.31 -32.39 -3.68
CA GLY A 164 23.10 -33.61 -3.77
C GLY A 164 22.99 -34.42 -2.49
#